data_fbc8b55e7bebeebd9296b38910dd67ac
#
_entry.id   fbc8b55e7bebeebd9296b38910dd67ac
#
_cell.length_a   1.000
_cell.length_b   1.000
_cell.length_c   1.000
_cell.angle_alpha   90.00
_cell.angle_beta   90.00
_cell.angle_gamma   90.00
#
_symmetry.space_group_name_H-M   'P 1'
#
loop_
_entity.id
_entity.type
_entity.pdbx_description
1 polymer ?
#
loop_
_entity_poly.entity_id
_entity_poly.type
_entity_poly.pdbx_seq_one_letter_code
_entity_poly.pdbx_strand_id
1 'polypeptide(L)'
;MIFKPRPLSRTMLDDASLVRDKQHCRRIGPCGVGRRALYLNSYFIDRHYYVPFSAITRAFKFIEEGTGGVRGVLAGRACLLVEYDGGMQQVCCFKYEDQIDELLRVLHKMHPEIPCVSEEEEAELEVECERRRAEE
;
A
#
# COMPACT_ATOMS: atom_id res chain seq x y z
N MET A 1 -24.27 8.64 7.95
CA MET A 1 -23.59 7.75 8.88
C MET A 1 -22.15 7.54 8.43
N ILE A 2 -21.19 7.96 9.23
CA ILE A 2 -19.77 7.83 8.91
C ILE A 2 -19.26 6.54 9.54
N PHE A 3 -18.87 5.60 8.70
CA PHE A 3 -18.29 4.35 9.18
C PHE A 3 -16.82 4.56 9.49
N LYS A 4 -16.43 4.26 10.71
CA LYS A 4 -15.03 4.35 11.10
C LYS A 4 -14.24 3.19 10.54
N PRO A 5 -13.08 3.42 9.91
CA PRO A 5 -12.21 2.33 9.51
C PRO A 5 -11.63 1.64 10.73
N ARG A 6 -11.41 0.34 10.62
CA ARG A 6 -10.85 -0.47 11.69
C ARG A 6 -9.33 -0.40 11.66
N PRO A 7 -8.67 -0.31 12.82
CA PRO A 7 -7.21 -0.32 12.85
C PRO A 7 -6.67 -1.73 12.54
N LEU A 8 -5.68 -1.79 11.67
CA LEU A 8 -4.92 -3.02 11.42
C LEU A 8 -3.70 -3.07 12.32
N SER A 9 -3.09 -1.91 12.56
CA SER A 9 -1.89 -1.77 13.36
C SER A 9 -2.20 -1.71 14.86
N ARG A 10 -1.19 -2.03 15.67
CA ARG A 10 -1.22 -1.78 17.12
C ARG A 10 -1.20 -0.28 17.42
N THR A 11 -0.63 0.51 16.51
CA THR A 11 -0.66 1.96 16.59
C THR A 11 -2.00 2.45 16.12
N MET A 12 -2.71 3.17 16.97
CA MET A 12 -4.05 3.66 16.66
C MET A 12 -4.10 5.18 16.72
N LEU A 13 -4.91 5.77 15.85
CA LEU A 13 -5.21 7.20 15.91
C LEU A 13 -6.46 7.40 16.77
N ASP A 14 -6.55 8.54 17.45
CA ASP A 14 -7.77 8.89 18.16
C ASP A 14 -8.92 9.12 17.18
N ASP A 15 -10.15 8.90 17.62
CA ASP A 15 -11.33 8.95 16.76
C ASP A 15 -11.48 10.29 16.02
N ALA A 16 -11.27 11.39 16.72
CA ALA A 16 -11.43 12.72 16.13
C ALA A 16 -10.39 12.97 15.01
N SER A 17 -9.13 12.61 15.26
CA SER A 17 -8.06 12.71 14.26
C SER A 17 -8.33 11.82 13.06
N LEU A 18 -8.80 10.60 13.31
CA LEU A 18 -9.09 9.62 12.27
C LEU A 18 -10.20 10.10 11.33
N VAL A 19 -11.31 10.57 11.88
CA VAL A 19 -12.44 11.06 11.09
C VAL A 19 -12.00 12.25 10.23
N ARG A 20 -11.26 13.19 10.83
CA ARG A 20 -10.78 14.38 10.13
C ARG A 20 -9.80 14.01 9.01
N ASP A 21 -8.86 13.13 9.31
CA ASP A 21 -7.86 12.71 8.34
C ASP A 21 -8.52 12.00 7.15
N LYS A 22 -9.47 11.12 7.42
CA LYS A 22 -10.19 10.40 6.37
C LYS A 22 -11.04 11.33 5.50
N GLN A 23 -11.67 12.35 6.09
CA GLN A 23 -12.47 13.30 5.33
C GLN A 23 -11.64 14.08 4.31
N HIS A 24 -10.36 14.29 4.60
CA HIS A 24 -9.45 15.07 3.77
C HIS A 24 -8.47 14.19 2.98
N CYS A 25 -8.66 12.87 3.01
CA CYS A 25 -7.76 11.98 2.30
C CYS A 25 -7.97 12.06 0.78
N ARG A 26 -6.90 11.80 0.05
CA ARG A 26 -6.96 11.68 -1.41
C ARG A 26 -7.33 10.25 -1.77
N ARG A 27 -8.45 10.07 -2.44
CA ARG A 27 -8.89 8.74 -2.85
C ARG A 27 -8.20 8.32 -4.14
N ILE A 28 -7.61 7.13 -4.11
CA ILE A 28 -6.95 6.53 -5.27
C ILE A 28 -7.41 5.08 -5.33
N GLY A 29 -8.33 4.77 -6.26
CA GLY A 29 -8.93 3.45 -6.33
C GLY A 29 -9.68 3.10 -5.04
N PRO A 30 -9.49 1.89 -4.50
CA PRO A 30 -10.13 1.47 -3.26
C PRO A 30 -9.44 2.01 -2.00
N CYS A 31 -8.38 2.79 -2.16
CA CYS A 31 -7.59 3.31 -1.05
C CYS A 31 -7.76 4.82 -0.89
N GLY A 32 -7.34 5.33 0.25
CA GLY A 32 -7.27 6.76 0.52
C GLY A 32 -5.96 7.09 1.20
N VAL A 33 -5.31 8.15 0.75
CA VAL A 33 -4.05 8.62 1.33
C VAL A 33 -4.33 9.86 2.15
N GLY A 34 -4.34 9.70 3.47
CA GLY A 34 -4.49 10.82 4.40
C GLY A 34 -3.13 11.40 4.76
N ARG A 35 -3.11 12.33 5.70
CA ARG A 35 -1.87 12.89 6.22
C ARG A 35 -1.23 11.97 7.26
N ARG A 36 -2.07 11.25 8.01
CA ARG A 36 -1.62 10.40 9.13
C ARG A 36 -1.72 8.92 8.86
N ALA A 37 -2.61 8.52 7.96
CA ALA A 37 -2.90 7.11 7.73
C ALA A 37 -3.21 6.79 6.28
N LEU A 38 -2.98 5.54 5.92
CA LEU A 38 -3.39 4.96 4.65
C LEU A 38 -4.68 4.18 4.91
N TYR A 39 -5.72 4.47 4.14
CA TYR A 39 -7.02 3.81 4.25
C TYR A 39 -7.15 2.76 3.16
N LEU A 40 -7.55 1.56 3.54
CA LEU A 40 -7.63 0.41 2.64
C LEU A 40 -9.07 -0.06 2.49
N ASN A 41 -9.42 -0.54 1.30
CA ASN A 41 -10.73 -1.10 0.99
C ASN A 41 -11.89 -0.15 1.27
N SER A 42 -11.74 1.11 0.87
CA SER A 42 -12.72 2.16 1.16
C SER A 42 -14.10 1.91 0.56
N TYR A 43 -14.21 1.01 -0.42
CA TYR A 43 -15.50 0.65 -1.02
C TYR A 43 -16.30 -0.35 -0.21
N PHE A 44 -15.68 -1.01 0.76
CA PHE A 44 -16.31 -2.07 1.55
C PHE A 44 -16.48 -1.60 2.99
N ILE A 45 -17.72 -1.49 3.43
CA ILE A 45 -18.03 -1.02 4.79
C ILE A 45 -17.49 -1.99 5.84
N ASP A 46 -17.61 -3.27 5.60
CA ASP A 46 -17.19 -4.32 6.52
C ASP A 46 -15.69 -4.64 6.50
N ARG A 47 -14.98 -4.16 5.46
CA ARG A 47 -13.55 -4.41 5.27
C ARG A 47 -12.73 -3.13 5.17
N HIS A 48 -13.24 -2.07 5.76
CA HIS A 48 -12.60 -0.77 5.72
C HIS A 48 -11.57 -0.66 6.84
N TYR A 49 -10.30 -0.57 6.48
CA TYR A 49 -9.19 -0.56 7.42
C TYR A 49 -8.31 0.66 7.24
N TYR A 50 -7.53 0.97 8.28
CA TYR A 50 -6.50 2.00 8.17
C TYR A 50 -5.21 1.54 8.85
N VAL A 51 -4.09 2.07 8.37
CA VAL A 51 -2.78 1.86 8.97
C VAL A 51 -2.10 3.23 9.07
N PRO A 52 -1.71 3.69 10.27
CA PRO A 52 -0.95 4.93 10.37
C PRO A 52 0.37 4.81 9.63
N PHE A 53 0.83 5.88 8.98
CA PHE A 53 2.07 5.85 8.22
C PHE A 53 3.28 5.51 9.10
N SER A 54 3.25 5.91 10.37
CA SER A 54 4.31 5.58 11.32
C SER A 54 4.46 4.07 11.56
N ALA A 55 3.41 3.30 11.30
CA ALA A 55 3.42 1.85 11.48
C ALA A 55 3.78 1.11 10.19
N ILE A 56 3.74 1.78 9.04
CA ILE A 56 4.04 1.14 7.76
C ILE A 56 5.54 0.99 7.59
N THR A 57 5.99 -0.24 7.36
CA THR A 57 7.40 -0.55 7.15
C THR A 57 7.77 -0.68 5.68
N ARG A 58 6.79 -1.03 4.84
CA ARG A 58 7.01 -1.19 3.40
C ARG A 58 5.66 -1.23 2.68
N ALA A 59 5.61 -0.70 1.45
CA ALA A 59 4.42 -0.78 0.61
C ALA A 59 4.86 -0.92 -0.84
N PHE A 60 4.37 -1.92 -1.55
CA PHE A 60 4.79 -2.15 -2.93
C PHE A 60 3.70 -2.82 -3.75
N LYS A 61 3.84 -2.69 -5.07
CA LYS A 61 2.96 -3.33 -6.03
C LYS A 61 3.43 -4.76 -6.32
N PHE A 62 2.49 -5.69 -6.42
CA PHE A 62 2.78 -7.02 -6.93
C PHE A 62 1.62 -7.48 -7.81
N ILE A 63 1.94 -8.40 -8.71
CA ILE A 63 0.93 -8.99 -9.59
C ILE A 63 0.56 -10.35 -9.04
N GLU A 64 -0.70 -10.49 -8.63
CA GLU A 64 -1.22 -11.76 -8.19
C GLU A 64 -1.56 -12.61 -9.40
N GLU A 65 -0.86 -13.74 -9.56
CA GLU A 65 -1.15 -14.66 -10.63
C GLU A 65 -2.45 -15.39 -10.32
N GLY A 66 -3.42 -15.25 -11.23
CA GLY A 66 -4.69 -15.93 -11.08
C GLY A 66 -4.50 -17.45 -11.27
N THR A 67 -4.83 -18.20 -10.23
CA THR A 67 -4.87 -19.66 -10.34
C THR A 67 -6.20 -20.06 -10.94
N GLY A 68 -6.16 -20.83 -12.02
CA GLY A 68 -7.35 -21.39 -12.62
C GLY A 68 -8.02 -20.54 -13.69
N GLY A 69 -7.24 -19.75 -14.38
CA GLY A 69 -7.76 -19.06 -15.57
C GLY A 69 -8.28 -20.07 -16.58
N VAL A 70 -9.56 -19.95 -16.92
CA VAL A 70 -10.14 -20.77 -17.97
C VAL A 70 -9.39 -20.49 -19.27
N ARG A 71 -8.85 -21.53 -19.89
CA ARG A 71 -8.11 -21.47 -21.15
C ARG A 71 -6.72 -20.81 -21.06
N GLY A 72 -6.10 -20.84 -19.91
CA GLY A 72 -4.73 -20.33 -19.77
C GLY A 72 -4.59 -18.83 -19.90
N VAL A 73 -5.67 -18.08 -19.87
CA VAL A 73 -5.62 -16.62 -19.80
C VAL A 73 -5.51 -16.25 -18.33
N LEU A 74 -4.28 -16.07 -17.88
CA LEU A 74 -4.02 -15.60 -16.54
C LEU A 74 -4.13 -14.06 -16.58
N ALA A 75 -5.30 -13.56 -16.19
CA ALA A 75 -5.43 -12.13 -15.94
C ALA A 75 -4.77 -11.86 -14.61
N GLY A 76 -3.50 -11.46 -14.63
CA GLY A 76 -2.81 -11.03 -13.44
C GLY A 76 -3.53 -9.82 -12.85
N ARG A 77 -3.80 -9.87 -11.55
CA ARG A 77 -4.42 -8.76 -10.84
C ARG A 77 -3.34 -7.97 -10.12
N ALA A 78 -3.32 -6.66 -10.36
CA ALA A 78 -2.39 -5.79 -9.68
C ALA A 78 -2.89 -5.51 -8.26
N CYS A 79 -2.04 -5.68 -7.28
CA CYS A 79 -2.36 -5.53 -5.87
C CYS A 79 -1.31 -4.68 -5.17
N LEU A 80 -1.76 -3.96 -4.15
CA LEU A 80 -0.87 -3.25 -3.24
C LEU A 80 -0.69 -4.11 -1.99
N LEU A 81 0.56 -4.36 -1.62
CA LEU A 81 0.87 -5.03 -0.37
C LEU A 81 1.45 -4.01 0.59
N VAL A 82 0.88 -3.94 1.78
CA VAL A 82 1.34 -3.04 2.84
C VAL A 82 1.85 -3.89 4.00
N GLU A 83 3.12 -3.71 4.34
CA GLU A 83 3.72 -4.34 5.52
C GLU A 83 3.73 -3.33 6.65
N TYR A 84 3.33 -3.77 7.83
CA TYR A 84 3.24 -2.91 9.01
C TYR A 84 3.57 -3.70 10.27
N ASP A 85 3.87 -3.00 11.35
CA ASP A 85 4.17 -3.59 12.67
C ASP A 85 5.29 -4.64 12.62
N GLY A 86 6.20 -4.52 11.64
CA GLY A 86 7.37 -5.38 11.56
C GLY A 86 7.16 -6.80 11.05
N GLY A 87 5.94 -7.20 10.71
CA GLY A 87 5.71 -8.56 10.23
C GLY A 87 4.31 -8.83 9.75
N MET A 88 3.43 -7.87 9.90
CA MET A 88 2.06 -7.99 9.43
C MET A 88 1.94 -7.50 8.00
N GLN A 89 1.02 -8.06 7.24
CA GLN A 89 0.81 -7.71 5.85
C GLN A 89 -0.68 -7.60 5.56
N GLN A 90 -1.02 -6.63 4.71
CA GLN A 90 -2.38 -6.48 4.19
C GLN A 90 -2.31 -6.28 2.68
N VAL A 91 -3.14 -7.00 1.96
CA VAL A 91 -3.22 -6.92 0.50
C VAL A 91 -4.49 -6.17 0.11
N CYS A 92 -4.37 -5.25 -0.84
CA CYS A 92 -5.50 -4.52 -1.38
C CYS A 92 -5.44 -4.60 -2.91
N CYS A 93 -6.41 -5.28 -3.52
CA CYS A 93 -6.43 -5.45 -4.96
C CYS A 93 -7.09 -4.27 -5.65
N PHE A 94 -6.49 -3.83 -6.75
CA PHE A 94 -6.97 -2.71 -7.54
C PHE A 94 -7.55 -3.19 -8.87
N LYS A 95 -8.53 -2.47 -9.36
CA LYS A 95 -9.08 -2.72 -10.68
C LYS A 95 -8.14 -2.23 -11.78
N TYR A 96 -7.43 -1.13 -11.52
CA TYR A 96 -6.52 -0.50 -12.50
C TYR A 96 -5.13 -0.38 -11.90
N GLU A 97 -4.14 -0.93 -12.59
CA GLU A 97 -2.73 -0.92 -12.15
C GLU A 97 -2.15 0.49 -12.03
N ASP A 98 -2.55 1.40 -12.93
CA ASP A 98 -2.06 2.78 -12.90
C ASP A 98 -2.44 3.52 -11.62
N GLN A 99 -3.53 3.12 -10.97
CA GLN A 99 -3.92 3.69 -9.67
C GLN A 99 -2.94 3.30 -8.57
N ILE A 100 -2.40 2.08 -8.62
CA ILE A 100 -1.37 1.66 -7.66
C ILE A 100 -0.10 2.47 -7.86
N ASP A 101 0.30 2.66 -9.11
CA ASP A 101 1.48 3.45 -9.44
C ASP A 101 1.34 4.90 -8.95
N GLU A 102 0.16 5.48 -9.10
CA GLU A 102 -0.14 6.81 -8.59
C GLU A 102 -0.07 6.85 -7.07
N LEU A 103 -0.66 5.87 -6.41
CA LEU A 103 -0.66 5.79 -4.95
C LEU A 103 0.77 5.69 -4.40
N LEU A 104 1.58 4.84 -4.99
CA LEU A 104 2.98 4.67 -4.57
C LEU A 104 3.79 5.94 -4.82
N ARG A 105 3.51 6.66 -5.90
CA ARG A 105 4.16 7.94 -6.18
C ARG A 105 3.81 8.99 -5.13
N VAL A 106 2.54 9.08 -4.76
CA VAL A 106 2.08 10.00 -3.71
C VAL A 106 2.69 9.62 -2.36
N LEU A 107 2.68 8.33 -2.05
CA LEU A 107 3.26 7.83 -0.79
C LEU A 107 4.75 8.13 -0.70
N HIS A 108 5.49 7.87 -1.78
CA HIS A 108 6.92 8.14 -1.83
C HIS A 108 7.24 9.63 -1.66
N LYS A 109 6.39 10.49 -2.22
CA LYS A 109 6.55 11.93 -2.10
C LYS A 109 6.30 12.42 -0.68
N MET A 110 5.28 11.86 -0.01
CA MET A 110 4.91 12.25 1.36
C MET A 110 5.80 11.61 2.41
N HIS A 111 6.18 10.36 2.19
CA HIS A 111 6.94 9.55 3.15
C HIS A 111 8.06 8.81 2.44
N PRO A 112 9.13 9.51 2.02
CA PRO A 112 10.23 8.88 1.28
C PRO A 112 10.99 7.83 2.10
N GLU A 113 10.80 7.82 3.42
CA GLU A 113 11.40 6.82 4.31
C GLU A 113 10.75 5.45 4.20
N ILE A 114 9.55 5.36 3.62
CA ILE A 114 8.87 4.08 3.44
C ILE A 114 9.32 3.46 2.10
N PRO A 115 9.98 2.28 2.12
CA PRO A 115 10.34 1.61 0.87
C PRO A 115 9.09 1.22 0.06
N CYS A 116 9.12 1.52 -1.23
CA CYS A 116 8.02 1.22 -2.14
C CYS A 116 8.34 0.07 -3.11
N VAL A 117 9.32 -0.75 -2.75
CA VAL A 117 9.71 -1.94 -3.50
C VAL A 117 9.79 -3.12 -2.55
N SER A 118 9.67 -4.34 -3.08
CA SER A 118 9.81 -5.54 -2.26
C SER A 118 11.25 -5.69 -1.78
N GLU A 119 11.46 -6.50 -0.74
CA GLU A 119 12.80 -6.78 -0.24
C GLU A 119 13.70 -7.37 -1.33
N GLU A 120 13.14 -8.23 -2.17
CA GLU A 120 13.86 -8.83 -3.28
C GLU A 120 14.30 -7.78 -4.30
N GLU A 121 13.40 -6.88 -4.69
CA GLU A 121 13.71 -5.79 -5.62
C GLU A 121 14.73 -4.83 -5.03
N GLU A 122 14.63 -4.53 -3.73
CA GLU A 122 15.57 -3.67 -3.04
C GLU A 122 16.97 -4.29 -3.05
N ALA A 123 17.07 -5.59 -2.79
CA ALA A 123 18.34 -6.30 -2.83
C ALA A 123 18.94 -6.29 -4.25
N GLU A 124 18.11 -6.48 -5.28
CA GLU A 124 18.56 -6.42 -6.67
C GLU A 124 19.08 -5.02 -7.04
N LEU A 125 18.40 -3.98 -6.60
CA LEU A 125 18.81 -2.60 -6.85
C LEU A 125 20.14 -2.27 -6.15
N GLU A 126 20.33 -2.77 -4.94
CA GLU A 126 21.60 -2.59 -4.22
C GLU A 126 22.76 -3.27 -4.94
N VAL A 127 22.55 -4.50 -5.39
CA VAL A 127 23.59 -5.25 -6.16
C VAL A 127 23.92 -4.50 -7.44
N GLU A 128 22.93 -3.98 -8.15
CA GLU A 128 23.15 -3.22 -9.37
C GLU A 128 23.91 -1.91 -9.11
N CYS A 129 23.57 -1.21 -8.04
CA CYS A 129 24.27 0.00 -7.63
C CYS A 129 25.74 -0.28 -7.30
N GLU A 130 26.04 -1.36 -6.60
CA GLU A 130 27.40 -1.77 -6.28
C GLU A 130 28.18 -2.11 -7.55
N ARG A 131 27.53 -2.80 -8.50
CA ARG A 131 28.16 -3.13 -9.79
C ARG A 131 28.53 -1.88 -10.56
N ARG A 132 27.63 -0.89 -10.61
CA ARG A 132 27.88 0.37 -11.30
C ARG A 132 29.03 1.15 -10.67
N ARG A 133 29.12 1.12 -9.33
CA ARG A 133 30.25 1.76 -8.63
C ARG A 133 31.57 1.08 -8.93
N ALA A 134 31.54 -0.25 -9.05
CA ALA A 134 32.75 -1.00 -9.37
C ALA A 134 33.25 -0.77 -10.80
N GLU A 135 32.36 -0.36 -11.71
CA GLU A 135 32.69 -0.08 -13.10
C GLU A 135 33.21 1.36 -13.34
N GLU A 136 33.11 2.22 -12.33
CA GLU A 136 33.66 3.59 -12.40
C GLU A 136 35.16 3.63 -12.18
#